data_e521287d7a7e4efde1b5aa3463a768d7
#
_entry.id   e521287d7a7e4efde1b5aa3463a768d7
#
_cell.length_a   1.000
_cell.length_b   1.000
_cell.length_c   1.000
_cell.angle_alpha   90.00
_cell.angle_beta   90.00
_cell.angle_gamma   90.00
#
_symmetry.space_group_name_H-M   'P 1'
#
loop_
_entity.id
_entity.type
_entity.pdbx_description
1 polymer ?
#
loop_
_entity_poly.entity_id
_entity_poly.type
_entity_poly.pdbx_seq_one_letter_code
_entity_poly.pdbx_strand_id
1 'polypeptide(L)'
;AGASLEVPLWGYSGMPCIDENSKELLFSCRWLLCNEGFIPAMRMHLVGGRNFTPSSNPLEAIVNETYVRMRGWTPEQALGHQITDDSSPGARLYTIVGVVKDFRTVVATGEVEPIVFHPFSYFQKFGATDDYMLDYSMMIRLRGMSPESLEAVQRKIGEYPSGNNHTLEVYDNKLGPILFEIRSFRNIVFTVSGITLLIALMGLVGYLGDEMRRRSKEIALRKVNGASTADVLRLLARDVLWIAVPSVVVGAAVSRWGADLLVSNFVERVALRWWLFALCGAVVLL
;
A
#
# COMPACT_ATOMS: atom_id res chain seq x y z
N ALA A 1 -14.51 1.95 -21.48
CA ALA A 1 -14.73 2.90 -20.39
C ALA A 1 -15.58 2.23 -19.32
N GLY A 2 -15.29 2.48 -18.08
CA GLY A 2 -16.08 2.05 -16.93
C GLY A 2 -16.51 3.28 -16.14
N ALA A 3 -17.63 3.19 -15.47
CA ALA A 3 -18.12 4.24 -14.59
C ALA A 3 -18.37 3.68 -13.20
N SER A 4 -18.05 4.46 -12.17
CA SER A 4 -18.34 4.15 -10.78
C SER A 4 -18.83 5.41 -10.07
N LEU A 5 -19.54 5.23 -8.97
CA LEU A 5 -20.01 6.33 -8.14
C LEU A 5 -18.84 6.96 -7.38
N GLU A 6 -17.89 6.14 -6.97
CA GLU A 6 -16.71 6.55 -6.21
C GLU A 6 -15.43 6.01 -6.86
N VAL A 7 -14.34 6.73 -6.69
CA VAL A 7 -13.02 6.26 -7.14
C VAL A 7 -12.46 5.31 -6.07
N PRO A 8 -11.97 4.13 -6.44
CA PRO A 8 -11.49 3.12 -5.49
C PRO A 8 -10.41 3.57 -4.48
N LEU A 9 -9.88 4.77 -4.60
CA LEU A 9 -8.83 5.31 -3.72
C LEU A 9 -9.30 6.38 -2.72
N TRP A 10 -10.53 6.94 -2.84
CA TRP A 10 -10.83 8.22 -2.20
C TRP A 10 -12.07 8.24 -1.31
N GLY A 11 -12.83 7.26 -1.29
CA GLY A 11 -14.01 7.21 -0.46
C GLY A 11 -14.81 5.96 -0.72
N TYR A 12 -15.27 5.39 0.32
CA TYR A 12 -16.19 4.29 0.28
C TYR A 12 -17.20 4.50 1.38
N SER A 13 -18.43 4.35 1.05
CA SER A 13 -19.43 4.13 2.06
C SER A 13 -19.18 2.77 2.69
N GLY A 14 -18.95 2.73 3.99
CA GLY A 14 -18.93 1.48 4.74
C GLY A 14 -20.35 0.98 4.89
N MET A 15 -20.61 -0.26 4.54
CA MET A 15 -21.89 -0.91 4.79
C MET A 15 -21.73 -2.11 5.71
N PRO A 16 -22.69 -2.38 6.59
CA PRO A 16 -22.68 -3.59 7.38
C PRO A 16 -22.93 -4.81 6.48
N CYS A 17 -22.18 -5.87 6.68
CA CYS A 17 -22.52 -7.19 6.18
C CYS A 17 -23.28 -7.93 7.28
N ILE A 18 -24.54 -8.22 7.03
CA ILE A 18 -25.47 -8.80 7.98
C ILE A 18 -25.78 -10.22 7.54
N ASP A 19 -25.86 -11.12 8.51
CA ASP A 19 -26.31 -12.48 8.24
C ASP A 19 -27.79 -12.48 7.87
N GLU A 20 -28.11 -13.09 6.77
CA GLU A 20 -29.47 -13.12 6.23
C GLU A 20 -30.48 -13.86 7.10
N ASN A 21 -30.00 -14.76 7.97
CA ASN A 21 -30.84 -15.58 8.86
C ASN A 21 -30.88 -15.06 10.29
N SER A 22 -29.70 -14.87 10.91
CA SER A 22 -29.60 -14.43 12.31
C SER A 22 -29.82 -12.93 12.49
N LYS A 23 -29.70 -12.15 11.38
CA LYS A 23 -29.73 -10.67 11.39
C LYS A 23 -28.64 -10.03 12.21
N GLU A 24 -27.59 -10.77 12.52
CA GLU A 24 -26.42 -10.27 13.23
C GLU A 24 -25.42 -9.62 12.29
N LEU A 25 -24.73 -8.58 12.79
CA LEU A 25 -23.63 -7.96 12.09
C LEU A 25 -22.44 -8.91 12.07
N LEU A 26 -21.98 -9.29 10.89
CA LEU A 26 -20.80 -10.13 10.71
C LEU A 26 -19.51 -9.28 10.64
N PHE A 27 -19.49 -8.31 9.75
CA PHE A 27 -18.38 -7.37 9.56
C PHE A 27 -18.85 -6.16 8.76
N SER A 28 -18.00 -5.15 8.66
CA SER A 28 -18.23 -4.02 7.75
C SER A 28 -17.54 -4.28 6.42
N CYS A 29 -18.21 -3.97 5.32
CA CYS A 29 -17.67 -4.07 3.97
C CYS A 29 -17.71 -2.72 3.26
N ARG A 30 -16.92 -2.59 2.22
CA ARG A 30 -16.96 -1.43 1.31
C ARG A 30 -18.03 -1.65 0.26
N TRP A 31 -18.68 -0.58 -0.12
CA TRP A 31 -19.76 -0.59 -1.09
C TRP A 31 -19.41 0.31 -2.27
N LEU A 32 -19.62 -0.19 -3.49
CA LEU A 32 -19.32 0.53 -4.72
C LEU A 32 -20.38 0.30 -5.77
N LEU A 33 -20.93 1.38 -6.30
CA LEU A 33 -21.78 1.33 -7.50
C LEU A 33 -20.91 1.39 -8.75
N CYS A 34 -21.13 0.49 -9.68
CA CYS A 34 -20.39 0.51 -10.94
C CYS A 34 -21.20 -0.04 -12.11
N ASN A 35 -20.80 0.33 -13.32
CA ASN A 35 -21.36 -0.25 -14.54
C ASN A 35 -20.54 -1.49 -14.98
N GLU A 36 -21.04 -2.17 -16.02
CA GLU A 36 -20.40 -3.35 -16.61
C GLU A 36 -18.99 -3.10 -17.17
N GLY A 37 -18.68 -1.85 -17.52
CA GLY A 37 -17.37 -1.44 -18.03
C GLY A 37 -16.30 -1.22 -16.95
N PHE A 38 -16.69 -1.10 -15.68
CA PHE A 38 -15.77 -0.74 -14.61
C PHE A 38 -14.72 -1.83 -14.32
N ILE A 39 -15.16 -3.07 -14.10
CA ILE A 39 -14.28 -4.22 -13.80
C ILE A 39 -13.23 -4.42 -14.91
N PRO A 40 -13.59 -4.43 -16.21
CA PRO A 40 -12.60 -4.50 -17.29
C PRO A 40 -11.70 -3.27 -17.39
N ALA A 41 -12.25 -2.07 -17.17
CA ALA A 41 -11.45 -0.84 -17.21
C ALA A 41 -10.36 -0.83 -16.15
N MET A 42 -10.64 -1.34 -14.96
CA MET A 42 -9.68 -1.46 -13.85
C MET A 42 -8.81 -2.72 -13.96
N ARG A 43 -8.96 -3.57 -14.99
CA ARG A 43 -8.28 -4.86 -15.14
C ARG A 43 -8.48 -5.80 -13.96
N MET A 44 -9.62 -5.73 -13.32
CA MET A 44 -9.97 -6.69 -12.29
C MET A 44 -10.28 -8.04 -12.92
N HIS A 45 -9.78 -9.11 -12.29
CA HIS A 45 -9.99 -10.46 -12.77
C HIS A 45 -11.15 -11.10 -12.02
N LEU A 46 -12.12 -11.64 -12.75
CA LEU A 46 -13.15 -12.50 -12.19
C LEU A 46 -12.54 -13.87 -11.86
N VAL A 47 -12.73 -14.31 -10.64
CA VAL A 47 -12.31 -15.64 -10.15
C VAL A 47 -13.44 -16.64 -10.36
N GLY A 48 -14.70 -16.18 -10.27
CA GLY A 48 -15.90 -16.99 -10.49
C GLY A 48 -17.08 -16.17 -10.96
N GLY A 49 -18.04 -16.81 -11.57
CA GLY A 49 -19.28 -16.18 -12.02
C GLY A 49 -19.15 -15.29 -13.25
N ARG A 50 -19.90 -14.19 -13.28
CA ARG A 50 -19.96 -13.26 -14.40
C ARG A 50 -19.91 -11.80 -13.95
N ASN A 51 -19.59 -10.92 -14.87
CA ASN A 51 -19.70 -9.47 -14.69
C ASN A 51 -21.15 -9.00 -14.82
N PHE A 52 -21.39 -7.76 -14.44
CA PHE A 52 -22.64 -7.06 -14.74
C PHE A 52 -22.84 -6.93 -16.25
N THR A 53 -24.10 -6.79 -16.63
CA THR A 53 -24.53 -6.46 -17.99
C THR A 53 -25.41 -5.20 -17.93
N PRO A 54 -25.63 -4.50 -19.04
CA PRO A 54 -26.52 -3.34 -19.05
C PRO A 54 -27.95 -3.64 -18.54
N SER A 55 -28.36 -4.91 -18.59
CA SER A 55 -29.66 -5.40 -18.12
C SER A 55 -29.59 -6.12 -16.77
N SER A 56 -28.49 -5.97 -16.03
CA SER A 56 -28.33 -6.60 -14.71
C SER A 56 -29.42 -6.17 -13.74
N ASN A 57 -29.93 -7.16 -13.00
CA ASN A 57 -30.94 -6.90 -11.96
C ASN A 57 -30.31 -5.98 -10.88
N PRO A 58 -31.03 -4.94 -10.42
CA PRO A 58 -30.61 -4.10 -9.31
C PRO A 58 -30.21 -4.85 -8.02
N LEU A 59 -30.71 -6.04 -7.84
CA LEU A 59 -30.40 -6.91 -6.68
C LEU A 59 -29.29 -7.91 -6.97
N GLU A 60 -28.46 -7.69 -7.99
CA GLU A 60 -27.23 -8.44 -8.21
C GLU A 60 -26.08 -7.78 -7.47
N ALA A 61 -25.11 -8.61 -7.04
CA ALA A 61 -23.87 -8.15 -6.41
C ALA A 61 -22.66 -8.91 -6.95
N ILE A 62 -21.53 -8.22 -7.02
CA ILE A 62 -20.21 -8.85 -7.21
C ILE A 62 -19.38 -8.56 -5.96
N VAL A 63 -18.65 -9.57 -5.47
CA VAL A 63 -17.85 -9.45 -4.25
C VAL A 63 -16.39 -9.77 -4.53
N ASN A 64 -15.46 -9.36 -3.65
CA ASN A 64 -14.06 -9.77 -3.77
C ASN A 64 -13.76 -11.05 -2.97
N GLU A 65 -12.59 -11.66 -3.20
CA GLU A 65 -12.16 -12.89 -2.51
C GLU A 65 -12.11 -12.71 -0.99
N THR A 66 -11.74 -11.53 -0.50
CA THR A 66 -11.71 -11.24 0.94
C THR A 66 -13.12 -11.31 1.55
N TYR A 67 -14.14 -10.79 0.88
CA TYR A 67 -15.53 -10.92 1.34
C TYR A 67 -15.93 -12.39 1.46
N VAL A 68 -15.64 -13.17 0.42
CA VAL A 68 -15.97 -14.60 0.34
C VAL A 68 -15.25 -15.37 1.46
N ARG A 69 -13.98 -15.09 1.69
CA ARG A 69 -13.18 -15.71 2.74
C ARG A 69 -13.72 -15.37 4.15
N MET A 70 -14.13 -14.11 4.38
CA MET A 70 -14.69 -13.69 5.66
C MET A 70 -16.05 -14.34 5.95
N ARG A 71 -16.79 -14.72 4.91
CA ARG A 71 -18.02 -15.52 5.00
C ARG A 71 -17.75 -17.03 5.17
N GLY A 72 -16.49 -17.46 5.07
CA GLY A 72 -16.11 -18.88 5.14
C GLY A 72 -16.51 -19.69 3.89
N TRP A 73 -16.70 -19.03 2.75
CA TRP A 73 -17.07 -19.66 1.48
C TRP A 73 -15.88 -19.82 0.55
N THR A 74 -16.01 -20.69 -0.45
CA THR A 74 -15.16 -20.65 -1.67
C THR A 74 -15.81 -19.77 -2.72
N PRO A 75 -15.05 -19.28 -3.73
CA PRO A 75 -15.61 -18.46 -4.80
C PRO A 75 -16.79 -19.13 -5.53
N GLU A 76 -16.75 -20.44 -5.71
CA GLU A 76 -17.80 -21.20 -6.36
C GLU A 76 -19.05 -21.31 -5.47
N GLN A 77 -18.87 -21.51 -4.17
CA GLN A 77 -19.96 -21.55 -3.21
C GLN A 77 -20.65 -20.20 -3.04
N ALA A 78 -19.91 -19.11 -3.15
CA ALA A 78 -20.48 -17.77 -3.00
C ALA A 78 -21.51 -17.43 -4.09
N LEU A 79 -21.38 -18.02 -5.29
CA LEU A 79 -22.29 -17.73 -6.39
C LEU A 79 -23.71 -18.21 -6.09
N GLY A 80 -24.67 -17.30 -6.27
CA GLY A 80 -26.09 -17.55 -6.02
C GLY A 80 -26.50 -17.36 -4.56
N HIS A 81 -25.55 -17.20 -3.62
CA HIS A 81 -25.91 -16.84 -2.25
C HIS A 81 -26.51 -15.42 -2.20
N GLN A 82 -27.43 -15.25 -1.27
CA GLN A 82 -28.02 -13.95 -0.97
C GLN A 82 -27.31 -13.28 0.19
N ILE A 83 -27.10 -12.00 0.09
CA ILE A 83 -26.46 -11.16 1.11
C ILE A 83 -27.32 -9.93 1.38
N THR A 84 -27.18 -9.34 2.56
CA THR A 84 -27.92 -8.13 2.92
C THR A 84 -27.05 -7.17 3.71
N ASP A 85 -27.38 -5.90 3.62
CA ASP A 85 -26.77 -4.80 4.35
C ASP A 85 -27.70 -4.22 5.45
N ASP A 86 -28.89 -4.79 5.58
CA ASP A 86 -29.93 -4.31 6.49
C ASP A 86 -30.51 -5.46 7.32
N SER A 87 -30.72 -5.20 8.61
CA SER A 87 -31.32 -6.16 9.55
C SER A 87 -32.84 -6.03 9.65
N SER A 88 -33.45 -5.04 9.01
CA SER A 88 -34.89 -4.78 9.13
C SER A 88 -35.73 -5.86 8.46
N PRO A 89 -36.97 -6.06 8.92
CA PRO A 89 -37.92 -6.94 8.25
C PRO A 89 -38.18 -6.45 6.83
N GLY A 90 -37.97 -7.31 5.84
CA GLY A 90 -38.09 -6.94 4.43
C GLY A 90 -36.86 -6.31 3.81
N ALA A 91 -35.71 -6.42 4.47
CA ALA A 91 -34.40 -6.04 3.94
C ALA A 91 -34.17 -6.60 2.54
N ARG A 92 -33.50 -5.81 1.71
CA ARG A 92 -33.15 -6.25 0.35
C ARG A 92 -32.12 -7.37 0.41
N LEU A 93 -32.34 -8.36 -0.42
CA LEU A 93 -31.41 -9.47 -0.60
C LEU A 93 -30.74 -9.33 -1.97
N TYR A 94 -29.41 -9.29 -1.96
CA TYR A 94 -28.61 -9.19 -3.17
C TYR A 94 -28.03 -10.56 -3.50
N THR A 95 -28.17 -10.98 -4.74
CA THR A 95 -27.65 -12.27 -5.21
C THR A 95 -26.23 -12.10 -5.74
N ILE A 96 -25.27 -12.83 -5.21
CA ILE A 96 -23.89 -12.82 -5.71
C ILE A 96 -23.84 -13.49 -7.08
N VAL A 97 -23.48 -12.71 -8.12
CA VAL A 97 -23.36 -13.19 -9.51
C VAL A 97 -21.92 -13.32 -9.97
N GLY A 98 -20.97 -12.75 -9.24
CA GLY A 98 -19.56 -12.84 -9.57
C GLY A 98 -18.65 -12.61 -8.37
N VAL A 99 -17.45 -13.16 -8.47
CA VAL A 99 -16.37 -12.96 -7.50
C VAL A 99 -15.16 -12.42 -8.24
N VAL A 100 -14.64 -11.27 -7.80
CA VAL A 100 -13.40 -10.68 -8.33
C VAL A 100 -12.22 -11.02 -7.44
N LYS A 101 -11.05 -11.19 -8.05
CA LYS A 101 -9.80 -11.33 -7.33
C LYS A 101 -9.57 -10.11 -6.45
N ASP A 102 -8.96 -10.33 -5.29
CA ASP A 102 -8.58 -9.26 -4.40
C ASP A 102 -7.71 -8.21 -5.12
N PHE A 103 -8.01 -6.96 -4.89
CA PHE A 103 -7.26 -5.82 -5.41
C PHE A 103 -7.11 -4.78 -4.30
N ARG A 104 -6.14 -3.90 -4.46
CA ARG A 104 -5.90 -2.85 -3.47
C ARG A 104 -6.69 -1.61 -3.79
N THR A 105 -7.41 -1.15 -2.81
CA THR A 105 -8.20 0.09 -2.88
C THR A 105 -7.45 1.27 -2.27
N VAL A 106 -6.60 1.01 -1.27
CA VAL A 106 -5.77 2.00 -0.61
C VAL A 106 -4.30 1.62 -0.81
N VAL A 107 -3.46 2.62 -1.07
CA VAL A 107 -2.04 2.40 -1.36
C VAL A 107 -1.34 1.83 -0.13
N ALA A 108 -0.86 0.61 -0.27
CA ALA A 108 0.21 -0.04 0.48
C ALA A 108 0.03 -0.28 2.00
N THR A 109 -0.85 0.39 2.72
CA THR A 109 -0.85 0.38 4.18
C THR A 109 -2.05 -0.32 4.85
N GLY A 110 -3.04 -0.79 4.08
CA GLY A 110 -4.25 -1.43 4.60
C GLY A 110 -4.38 -2.89 4.20
N GLU A 111 -5.01 -3.70 5.05
CA GLU A 111 -5.50 -5.02 4.65
C GLU A 111 -6.49 -4.87 3.50
N VAL A 112 -6.58 -5.91 2.66
CA VAL A 112 -7.59 -5.92 1.61
C VAL A 112 -8.96 -6.00 2.29
N GLU A 113 -9.76 -4.95 2.10
CA GLU A 113 -11.07 -4.87 2.71
C GLU A 113 -12.09 -5.70 1.92
N PRO A 114 -13.11 -6.23 2.57
CA PRO A 114 -14.24 -6.86 1.88
C PRO A 114 -15.02 -5.80 1.10
N ILE A 115 -15.29 -6.07 -0.18
CA ILE A 115 -15.95 -5.13 -1.09
C ILE A 115 -17.14 -5.79 -1.74
N VAL A 116 -18.23 -5.05 -1.84
CA VAL A 116 -19.45 -5.42 -2.57
C VAL A 116 -19.68 -4.39 -3.67
N PHE A 117 -19.76 -4.84 -4.89
CA PHE A 117 -20.14 -4.03 -6.05
C PHE A 117 -21.61 -4.22 -6.33
N HIS A 118 -22.29 -3.12 -6.63
CA HIS A 118 -23.68 -3.12 -7.10
C HIS A 118 -23.77 -2.47 -8.50
N PRO A 119 -24.68 -2.92 -9.35
CA PRO A 119 -24.87 -2.33 -10.68
C PRO A 119 -25.52 -0.95 -10.57
N PHE A 120 -25.30 -0.06 -11.54
CA PHE A 120 -25.95 1.24 -11.61
C PHE A 120 -27.48 1.17 -11.65
N SER A 121 -28.04 0.08 -12.15
CA SER A 121 -29.49 -0.17 -12.11
C SER A 121 -30.03 -0.19 -10.66
N TYR A 122 -29.20 -0.51 -9.67
CA TYR A 122 -29.54 -0.38 -8.26
C TYR A 122 -29.91 1.06 -7.91
N PHE A 123 -29.04 1.99 -8.29
CA PHE A 123 -29.25 3.40 -8.01
C PHE A 123 -30.47 3.96 -8.76
N GLN A 124 -30.66 3.60 -10.02
CA GLN A 124 -31.82 4.02 -10.79
C GLN A 124 -33.15 3.56 -10.18
N LYS A 125 -33.15 2.40 -9.51
CA LYS A 125 -34.36 1.84 -8.92
C LYS A 125 -34.58 2.24 -7.46
N PHE A 126 -33.54 2.36 -6.68
CA PHE A 126 -33.60 2.54 -5.24
C PHE A 126 -32.88 3.81 -4.75
N GLY A 127 -32.13 4.44 -5.62
CA GLY A 127 -31.40 5.66 -5.32
C GLY A 127 -32.36 6.76 -4.91
N ALA A 128 -31.98 7.47 -3.89
CA ALA A 128 -32.79 8.50 -3.28
C ALA A 128 -33.06 9.65 -4.25
N THR A 129 -34.16 10.27 -3.99
CA THR A 129 -34.56 11.65 -4.31
C THR A 129 -33.39 12.60 -4.56
N ASP A 130 -33.60 13.55 -5.43
CA ASP A 130 -32.77 14.62 -6.01
C ASP A 130 -31.74 15.34 -5.11
N ASP A 131 -31.58 14.98 -3.84
CA ASP A 131 -30.80 15.70 -2.83
C ASP A 131 -29.36 15.17 -2.64
N TYR A 132 -29.00 14.03 -3.24
CA TYR A 132 -27.62 13.57 -3.22
C TYR A 132 -26.95 13.95 -4.55
N MET A 133 -26.16 15.00 -4.54
CA MET A 133 -25.18 15.27 -5.59
C MET A 133 -24.14 14.15 -5.59
N LEU A 134 -24.41 13.14 -6.40
CA LEU A 134 -23.51 12.01 -6.56
C LEU A 134 -22.43 12.38 -7.58
N ASP A 135 -21.22 12.52 -7.12
CA ASP A 135 -20.06 12.68 -7.99
C ASP A 135 -19.78 11.36 -8.72
N TYR A 136 -20.21 11.29 -9.98
CA TYR A 136 -19.88 10.16 -10.83
C TYR A 136 -18.46 10.29 -11.38
N SER A 137 -17.65 9.28 -11.17
CA SER A 137 -16.34 9.18 -11.77
C SER A 137 -16.36 8.22 -12.96
N MET A 138 -15.96 8.70 -14.14
CA MET A 138 -15.78 7.87 -15.32
C MET A 138 -14.32 7.45 -15.47
N MET A 139 -14.06 6.15 -15.42
CA MET A 139 -12.74 5.58 -15.66
C MET A 139 -12.55 5.29 -17.14
N ILE A 140 -11.64 6.01 -17.78
CA ILE A 140 -11.29 5.83 -19.18
C ILE A 140 -9.89 5.24 -19.27
N ARG A 141 -9.77 4.05 -19.85
CA ARG A 141 -8.48 3.45 -20.13
C ARG A 141 -8.01 3.80 -21.53
N LEU A 142 -6.81 4.34 -21.61
CA LEU A 142 -6.12 4.63 -22.85
C LEU A 142 -5.06 3.54 -23.15
N ARG A 143 -4.78 3.31 -24.43
CA ARG A 143 -3.72 2.40 -24.87
C ARG A 143 -2.32 2.97 -24.65
N GLY A 144 -2.22 4.29 -24.59
CA GLY A 144 -0.99 5.05 -24.32
C GLY A 144 -1.33 6.43 -23.79
N MET A 145 -0.43 6.96 -22.98
CA MET A 145 -0.55 8.28 -22.37
C MET A 145 0.26 9.27 -23.21
N SER A 146 -0.33 9.78 -24.29
CA SER A 146 0.26 10.88 -25.07
C SER A 146 -0.57 12.15 -24.86
N PRO A 147 0.04 13.36 -24.99
CA PRO A 147 -0.71 14.62 -24.95
C PRO A 147 -1.90 14.63 -25.92
N GLU A 148 -1.71 14.10 -27.11
CA GLU A 148 -2.75 14.01 -28.15
C GLU A 148 -3.95 13.14 -27.71
N SER A 149 -3.67 12.03 -27.00
CA SER A 149 -4.74 11.16 -26.50
C SER A 149 -5.55 11.82 -25.39
N LEU A 150 -4.90 12.63 -24.54
CA LEU A 150 -5.57 13.39 -23.48
C LEU A 150 -6.42 14.51 -24.07
N GLU A 151 -5.88 15.27 -25.04
CA GLU A 151 -6.62 16.31 -25.76
C GLU A 151 -7.84 15.73 -26.51
N ALA A 152 -7.70 14.54 -27.12
CA ALA A 152 -8.81 13.88 -27.79
C ALA A 152 -9.93 13.49 -26.82
N VAL A 153 -9.57 13.02 -25.63
CA VAL A 153 -10.54 12.71 -24.57
C VAL A 153 -11.21 13.98 -24.07
N GLN A 154 -10.43 15.02 -23.79
CA GLN A 154 -10.94 16.30 -23.29
C GLN A 154 -11.90 16.95 -24.30
N ARG A 155 -11.57 16.91 -25.58
CA ARG A 155 -12.47 17.39 -26.65
C ARG A 155 -13.77 16.61 -26.69
N LYS A 156 -13.70 15.27 -26.58
CA LYS A 156 -14.88 14.41 -26.54
C LYS A 156 -15.78 14.70 -25.35
N ILE A 157 -15.19 14.93 -24.18
CA ILE A 157 -15.95 15.30 -22.98
C ILE A 157 -16.62 16.68 -23.16
N GLY A 158 -15.92 17.65 -23.77
CA GLY A 158 -16.47 18.98 -24.05
C GLY A 158 -17.61 19.01 -25.07
N GLU A 159 -17.79 17.94 -25.88
CA GLU A 159 -18.92 17.81 -26.79
C GLU A 159 -20.26 17.48 -26.08
N TYR A 160 -20.20 17.03 -24.83
CA TYR A 160 -21.40 16.74 -24.05
C TYR A 160 -21.90 17.99 -23.32
N PRO A 161 -23.13 18.44 -23.59
CA PRO A 161 -23.72 19.60 -22.93
C PRO A 161 -24.10 19.20 -21.49
N SER A 162 -23.19 19.35 -20.57
CA SER A 162 -23.47 19.19 -19.15
C SER A 162 -23.08 20.46 -18.44
N GLY A 163 -23.97 21.01 -17.65
CA GLY A 163 -23.74 22.22 -16.85
C GLY A 163 -22.72 22.06 -15.75
N ASN A 164 -22.04 20.93 -15.64
CA ASN A 164 -21.06 20.63 -14.63
C ASN A 164 -19.64 20.70 -15.21
N ASN A 165 -18.73 21.29 -14.45
CA ASN A 165 -17.30 21.28 -14.75
C ASN A 165 -16.76 19.85 -14.72
N HIS A 166 -16.50 19.28 -15.89
CA HIS A 166 -15.82 17.99 -15.99
C HIS A 166 -14.31 18.21 -15.83
N THR A 167 -13.74 17.68 -14.78
CA THR A 167 -12.29 17.68 -14.60
C THR A 167 -11.73 16.35 -15.10
N LEU A 168 -10.82 16.43 -16.09
CA LEU A 168 -10.05 15.26 -16.52
C LEU A 168 -8.83 15.13 -15.62
N GLU A 169 -8.79 14.06 -14.85
CA GLU A 169 -7.66 13.75 -13.99
C GLU A 169 -7.00 12.43 -14.41
N VAL A 170 -5.68 12.45 -14.44
CA VAL A 170 -4.91 11.23 -14.63
C VAL A 170 -4.88 10.47 -13.31
N TYR A 171 -5.30 9.21 -13.32
CA TYR A 171 -5.40 8.38 -12.11
C TYR A 171 -4.07 8.29 -11.33
N ASP A 172 -2.94 8.20 -12.06
CA ASP A 172 -1.61 8.20 -11.44
C ASP A 172 -1.31 9.49 -10.65
N ASN A 173 -1.88 10.62 -11.06
CA ASN A 173 -1.71 11.88 -10.34
C ASN A 173 -2.43 11.89 -9.00
N LYS A 174 -3.54 11.14 -8.87
CA LYS A 174 -4.24 10.94 -7.59
C LYS A 174 -3.43 10.09 -6.62
N LEU A 175 -2.55 9.23 -7.11
CA LEU A 175 -1.59 8.49 -6.29
C LEU A 175 -0.42 9.38 -5.83
N GLY A 176 -0.19 10.49 -6.51
CA GLY A 176 0.93 11.42 -6.26
C GLY A 176 1.06 11.84 -4.79
N PRO A 177 0.02 12.37 -4.14
CA PRO A 177 0.07 12.79 -2.74
C PRO A 177 0.45 11.66 -1.80
N ILE A 178 -0.13 10.47 -2.00
CA ILE A 178 0.12 9.29 -1.17
C ILE A 178 1.55 8.78 -1.37
N LEU A 179 1.99 8.71 -2.63
CA LEU A 179 3.37 8.35 -2.96
C LEU A 179 4.37 9.40 -2.50
N PHE A 180 3.96 10.68 -2.43
CA PHE A 180 4.79 11.77 -1.92
C PHE A 180 5.09 11.59 -0.42
N GLU A 181 4.11 11.21 0.38
CA GLU A 181 4.33 10.93 1.82
C GLU A 181 5.35 9.81 2.01
N ILE A 182 5.21 8.70 1.26
CA ILE A 182 6.14 7.56 1.33
C ILE A 182 7.54 7.97 0.88
N ARG A 183 7.65 8.75 -0.20
CA ARG A 183 8.93 9.24 -0.71
C ARG A 183 9.58 10.23 0.24
N SER A 184 8.79 11.11 0.84
CA SER A 184 9.27 12.08 1.83
C SER A 184 9.78 11.39 3.08
N PHE A 185 9.06 10.41 3.60
CA PHE A 185 9.52 9.59 4.72
C PHE A 185 10.84 8.90 4.41
N ARG A 186 10.95 8.25 3.26
CA ARG A 186 12.21 7.64 2.81
C ARG A 186 13.36 8.65 2.77
N ASN A 187 13.14 9.84 2.19
CA ASN A 187 14.16 10.87 2.06
C ASN A 187 14.62 11.39 3.44
N ILE A 188 13.70 11.56 4.38
CA ILE A 188 14.00 11.93 5.77
C ILE A 188 14.90 10.87 6.41
N VAL A 189 14.53 9.59 6.29
CA VAL A 189 15.32 8.48 6.85
C VAL A 189 16.73 8.47 6.25
N PHE A 190 16.89 8.62 4.94
CA PHE A 190 18.22 8.69 4.30
C PHE A 190 19.04 9.89 4.77
N THR A 191 18.42 11.06 4.90
CA THR A 191 19.10 12.28 5.35
C THR A 191 19.59 12.13 6.81
N VAL A 192 18.71 11.68 7.70
CA VAL A 192 19.06 11.46 9.12
C VAL A 192 20.15 10.40 9.25
N SER A 193 20.06 9.31 8.48
CA SER A 193 21.10 8.26 8.47
C SER A 193 22.45 8.81 7.98
N GLY A 194 22.45 9.66 6.95
CA GLY A 194 23.66 10.30 6.45
C GLY A 194 24.31 11.22 7.48
N ILE A 195 23.52 12.05 8.15
CA ILE A 195 24.01 12.93 9.22
C ILE A 195 24.58 12.10 10.38
N THR A 196 23.86 11.05 10.80
CA THR A 196 24.32 10.16 11.88
C THR A 196 25.65 9.49 11.52
N LEU A 197 25.82 9.04 10.28
CA LEU A 197 27.06 8.46 9.79
C LEU A 197 28.22 9.48 9.84
N LEU A 198 27.98 10.71 9.42
CA LEU A 198 29.00 11.78 9.50
C LEU A 198 29.44 12.06 10.95
N ILE A 199 28.49 12.15 11.87
CA ILE A 199 28.79 12.35 13.31
C ILE A 199 29.60 11.18 13.84
N ALA A 200 29.23 9.93 13.49
CA ALA A 200 29.97 8.74 13.91
C ALA A 200 31.41 8.74 13.38
N LEU A 201 31.63 9.10 12.12
CA LEU A 201 32.95 9.22 11.52
C LEU A 201 33.80 10.31 12.21
N MET A 202 33.20 11.47 12.50
CA MET A 202 33.90 12.53 13.24
C MET A 202 34.29 12.06 14.65
N GLY A 203 33.40 11.35 15.33
CA GLY A 203 33.69 10.74 16.64
C GLY A 203 34.80 9.72 16.56
N LEU A 204 34.83 8.87 15.53
CA LEU A 204 35.89 7.88 15.32
C LEU A 204 37.26 8.55 15.09
N VAL A 205 37.32 9.59 14.26
CA VAL A 205 38.53 10.35 13.97
C VAL A 205 39.06 10.99 15.28
N GLY A 206 38.19 11.59 16.09
CA GLY A 206 38.53 12.14 17.38
C GLY A 206 39.06 11.08 18.34
N TYR A 207 38.40 9.94 18.44
CA TYR A 207 38.83 8.81 19.28
C TYR A 207 40.20 8.28 18.85
N LEU A 208 40.41 8.03 17.56
CA LEU A 208 41.71 7.57 17.06
C LEU A 208 42.81 8.56 17.33
N GLY A 209 42.55 9.87 17.20
CA GLY A 209 43.52 10.92 17.48
C GLY A 209 43.95 10.94 18.96
N ASP A 210 42.99 10.78 19.87
CA ASP A 210 43.29 10.72 21.32
C ASP A 210 44.03 9.44 21.70
N GLU A 211 43.62 8.28 21.16
CA GLU A 211 44.24 6.98 21.40
C GLU A 211 45.69 6.94 20.88
N MET A 212 45.95 7.51 19.71
CA MET A 212 47.30 7.64 19.17
C MET A 212 48.19 8.50 20.08
N ARG A 213 47.67 9.58 20.66
CA ARG A 213 48.42 10.44 21.60
C ARG A 213 48.72 9.68 22.91
N ARG A 214 47.77 8.95 23.47
CA ARG A 214 47.93 8.16 24.69
C ARG A 214 48.99 7.08 24.54
N ARG A 215 49.03 6.39 23.38
CA ARG A 215 49.94 5.28 23.10
C ARG A 215 51.21 5.71 22.34
N SER A 216 51.47 7.00 22.21
CA SER A 216 52.60 7.52 21.43
C SER A 216 53.94 6.92 21.82
N LYS A 217 54.19 6.75 23.14
CA LYS A 217 55.43 6.13 23.65
C LYS A 217 55.54 4.64 23.29
N GLU A 218 54.46 3.88 23.38
CA GLU A 218 54.41 2.47 23.01
C GLU A 218 54.65 2.28 21.52
N ILE A 219 53.97 3.12 20.70
CA ILE A 219 54.13 3.12 19.26
C ILE A 219 55.56 3.46 18.84
N ALA A 220 56.17 4.47 19.49
CA ALA A 220 57.58 4.84 19.25
C ALA A 220 58.52 3.70 19.57
N LEU A 221 58.38 3.06 20.72
CA LEU A 221 59.20 1.91 21.14
C LEU A 221 59.09 0.75 20.15
N ARG A 222 57.90 0.42 19.69
CA ARG A 222 57.67 -0.64 18.69
C ARG A 222 58.29 -0.29 17.33
N LYS A 223 58.19 0.96 16.87
CA LYS A 223 58.86 1.43 15.65
C LYS A 223 60.37 1.33 15.71
N VAL A 224 60.98 1.70 16.85
CA VAL A 224 62.41 1.56 17.05
C VAL A 224 62.83 0.08 17.00
N ASN A 225 62.01 -0.83 17.47
CA ASN A 225 62.20 -2.27 17.41
C ASN A 225 61.81 -2.91 16.06
N GLY A 226 61.59 -2.12 15.01
CA GLY A 226 61.36 -2.61 13.66
C GLY A 226 59.91 -2.96 13.32
N ALA A 227 58.92 -2.58 14.12
CA ALA A 227 57.50 -2.82 13.79
C ALA A 227 57.08 -2.01 12.59
N SER A 228 56.33 -2.66 11.67
CA SER A 228 55.77 -2.01 10.48
C SER A 228 54.61 -1.09 10.83
N THR A 229 54.30 -0.16 9.96
CA THR A 229 53.13 0.71 10.11
C THR A 229 51.84 -0.10 10.16
N ALA A 230 51.81 -1.24 9.46
CA ALA A 230 50.66 -2.16 9.44
C ALA A 230 50.43 -2.81 10.83
N ASP A 231 51.48 -3.11 11.60
CA ASP A 231 51.35 -3.69 12.91
C ASP A 231 50.74 -2.70 13.91
N VAL A 232 51.12 -1.43 13.80
CA VAL A 232 50.53 -0.34 14.60
C VAL A 232 49.05 -0.14 14.22
N LEU A 233 48.74 -0.14 12.93
CA LEU A 233 47.34 -0.01 12.44
C LEU A 233 46.47 -1.16 12.93
N ARG A 234 47.01 -2.41 12.89
CA ARG A 234 46.28 -3.61 13.35
C ARG A 234 45.99 -3.54 14.86
N LEU A 235 46.90 -2.99 15.63
CA LEU A 235 46.71 -2.80 17.07
C LEU A 235 45.56 -1.82 17.34
N LEU A 236 45.58 -0.67 16.70
CA LEU A 236 44.50 0.35 16.83
C LEU A 236 43.15 -0.17 16.33
N ALA A 237 43.15 -0.86 15.16
CA ALA A 237 41.95 -1.45 14.60
C ALA A 237 41.32 -2.50 15.53
N ARG A 238 42.13 -3.29 16.23
CA ARG A 238 41.63 -4.28 17.19
C ARG A 238 40.81 -3.63 18.31
N ASP A 239 41.26 -2.52 18.87
CA ASP A 239 40.57 -1.84 19.96
C ASP A 239 39.26 -1.19 19.48
N VAL A 240 39.26 -0.61 18.26
CA VAL A 240 38.06 -0.09 17.61
C VAL A 240 37.08 -1.23 17.37
N LEU A 241 37.51 -2.37 16.84
CA LEU A 241 36.67 -3.53 16.57
C LEU A 241 36.01 -4.09 17.83
N TRP A 242 36.70 -4.09 18.97
CA TRP A 242 36.13 -4.52 20.26
C TRP A 242 34.93 -3.69 20.70
N ILE A 243 34.86 -2.41 20.30
CA ILE A 243 33.74 -1.51 20.58
C ILE A 243 32.71 -1.58 19.44
N ALA A 244 33.18 -1.61 18.19
CA ALA A 244 32.33 -1.55 17.02
C ALA A 244 31.46 -2.82 16.83
N VAL A 245 32.04 -4.02 17.05
CA VAL A 245 31.33 -5.29 16.83
C VAL A 245 30.09 -5.41 17.74
N PRO A 246 30.18 -5.21 19.08
CA PRO A 246 28.98 -5.24 19.92
C PRO A 246 27.97 -4.17 19.54
N SER A 247 28.41 -2.97 19.16
CA SER A 247 27.51 -1.87 18.73
C SER A 247 26.76 -2.22 17.48
N VAL A 248 27.39 -2.85 16.47
CA VAL A 248 26.77 -3.32 15.26
C VAL A 248 25.74 -4.41 15.54
N VAL A 249 26.06 -5.36 16.45
CA VAL A 249 25.12 -6.44 16.82
C VAL A 249 23.87 -5.86 17.49
N VAL A 250 24.05 -4.95 18.46
CA VAL A 250 22.93 -4.29 19.13
C VAL A 250 22.12 -3.44 18.13
N GLY A 251 22.80 -2.67 17.28
CA GLY A 251 22.16 -1.87 16.23
C GLY A 251 21.36 -2.72 15.26
N ALA A 252 21.90 -3.87 14.83
CA ALA A 252 21.19 -4.80 13.97
C ALA A 252 19.93 -5.41 14.63
N ALA A 253 20.02 -5.75 15.93
CA ALA A 253 18.88 -6.26 16.68
C ALA A 253 17.77 -5.21 16.83
N VAL A 254 18.12 -3.98 17.18
CA VAL A 254 17.18 -2.85 17.30
C VAL A 254 16.58 -2.50 15.94
N SER A 255 17.39 -2.46 14.87
CA SER A 255 16.91 -2.21 13.51
C SER A 255 15.94 -3.30 13.04
N ARG A 256 16.22 -4.56 13.36
CA ARG A 256 15.33 -5.68 13.06
C ARG A 256 13.98 -5.51 13.77
N TRP A 257 14.01 -5.24 15.05
CA TRP A 257 12.79 -5.02 15.83
C TRP A 257 11.98 -3.82 15.32
N GLY A 258 12.63 -2.69 15.06
CA GLY A 258 11.99 -1.50 14.49
C GLY A 258 11.45 -1.72 13.10
N ALA A 259 12.17 -2.47 12.25
CA ALA A 259 11.72 -2.83 10.91
C ALA A 259 10.48 -3.74 10.96
N ASP A 260 10.45 -4.75 11.84
CA ASP A 260 9.30 -5.62 12.02
C ASP A 260 8.07 -4.81 12.51
N LEU A 261 8.26 -3.83 13.39
CA LEU A 261 7.20 -2.93 13.86
C LEU A 261 6.66 -2.05 12.71
N LEU A 262 7.54 -1.48 11.89
CA LEU A 262 7.13 -0.68 10.73
C LEU A 262 6.44 -1.52 9.66
N VAL A 263 7.00 -2.70 9.34
CA VAL A 263 6.47 -3.60 8.30
C VAL A 263 5.17 -4.25 8.76
N SER A 264 4.92 -4.39 10.07
CA SER A 264 3.64 -4.92 10.58
C SER A 264 2.43 -4.07 10.16
N ASN A 265 2.63 -2.79 9.87
CA ASN A 265 1.61 -1.89 9.37
C ASN A 265 1.36 -2.02 7.84
N PHE A 266 2.17 -2.83 7.14
CA PHE A 266 2.02 -3.07 5.70
C PHE A 266 1.50 -4.49 5.44
N VAL A 267 0.55 -4.62 4.54
CA VAL A 267 -0.08 -5.91 4.18
C VAL A 267 0.87 -6.85 3.45
N GLU A 268 1.68 -6.30 2.55
CA GLU A 268 2.76 -7.07 1.93
C GLU A 268 4.03 -6.97 2.77
N ARG A 269 4.22 -7.98 3.59
CA ARG A 269 5.45 -8.13 4.34
C ARG A 269 6.56 -8.57 3.39
N VAL A 270 7.41 -7.64 3.01
CA VAL A 270 8.69 -8.01 2.39
C VAL A 270 9.50 -8.74 3.46
N ALA A 271 9.76 -10.03 3.23
CA ALA A 271 10.57 -10.81 4.14
C ALA A 271 11.97 -10.18 4.23
N LEU A 272 12.22 -9.44 5.32
CA LEU A 272 13.52 -8.85 5.60
C LEU A 272 14.49 -9.96 5.91
N ARG A 273 15.28 -10.36 4.92
CA ARG A 273 16.26 -11.44 5.05
C ARG A 273 17.41 -10.98 5.93
N TRP A 274 17.83 -11.80 6.88
CA TRP A 274 18.89 -11.53 7.85
C TRP A 274 20.23 -11.12 7.20
N TRP A 275 20.53 -11.59 5.99
CA TRP A 275 21.77 -11.25 5.28
C TRP A 275 21.86 -9.76 4.92
N LEU A 276 20.75 -9.02 4.81
CA LEU A 276 20.76 -7.57 4.59
C LEU A 276 21.38 -6.85 5.79
N PHE A 277 21.02 -7.24 7.01
CA PHE A 277 21.59 -6.69 8.23
C PHE A 277 23.05 -7.04 8.39
N ALA A 278 23.43 -8.27 8.01
CA ALA A 278 24.83 -8.70 8.00
C ALA A 278 25.68 -7.90 6.98
N LEU A 279 25.13 -7.64 5.79
CA LEU A 279 25.80 -6.85 4.76
C LEU A 279 25.97 -5.38 5.21
N CYS A 280 24.94 -4.77 5.80
CA CYS A 280 25.04 -3.43 6.38
C CYS A 280 26.08 -3.37 7.52
N GLY A 281 26.10 -4.38 8.40
CA GLY A 281 27.11 -4.48 9.45
C GLY A 281 28.52 -4.64 8.88
N ALA A 282 28.71 -5.43 7.85
CA ALA A 282 30.00 -5.60 7.19
C ALA A 282 30.52 -4.30 6.56
N VAL A 283 29.63 -3.52 5.92
CA VAL A 283 29.98 -2.21 5.34
C VAL A 283 30.40 -1.20 6.41
N VAL A 284 29.81 -1.26 7.61
CA VAL A 284 30.16 -0.36 8.72
C VAL A 284 31.50 -0.75 9.34
N LEU A 285 31.92 -2.03 9.27
CA LEU A 285 33.16 -2.55 9.83
C LEU A 285 34.37 -2.48 8.87
N LEU A 286 34.13 -2.21 7.58
CA LEU A 286 35.14 -1.99 6.55
C LEU A 286 35.66 -0.54 6.55
#